data_5b864132f76c2d0fbd4bf0aae88287aa
#
_entry.id   5b864132f76c2d0fbd4bf0aae88287aa
#
_cell.length_a   1.000
_cell.length_b   1.000
_cell.length_c   1.000
_cell.angle_alpha   90.00
_cell.angle_beta   90.00
_cell.angle_gamma   90.00
#
_symmetry.space_group_name_H-M   'P 1'
#
loop_
_entity.id
_entity.type
_entity.pdbx_description
1 polymer ?
#
loop_
_entity_poly.entity_id
_entity_poly.type
_entity_poly.pdbx_seq_one_letter_code
_entity_poly.pdbx_strand_id
1 'polypeptide(L)'
;TWMVANAKGVVVCLLNRWHEEHEASGPAESRGLLVERMAGMENVPAVEEQLRSEDLGRVRPFTLVAFDAVGERGFDWNGRELSRTELEMPLCSSSYHFDEVEAARRARFAELIGRSRWEGRDLEKFHADTGGGASAYTVRMCRADAQTMSRSRVRVGRERVCWDYWEERPEFGGLPEAHRIGLDRE
;
A
#
# COMPACT_ATOMS: atom_id res chain seq x y z
N THR A 1 10.32 -0.48 -5.35
CA THR A 1 9.61 -0.77 -4.08
C THR A 1 8.17 -0.30 -4.11
N TRP A 2 7.34 -0.74 -3.16
CA TRP A 2 5.92 -0.37 -3.03
C TRP A 2 5.64 0.42 -1.76
N MET A 3 6.60 0.47 -0.86
CA MET A 3 6.49 1.15 0.41
C MET A 3 7.87 1.62 0.87
N VAL A 4 7.94 2.79 1.48
CA VAL A 4 9.08 3.29 2.24
C VAL A 4 8.62 3.85 3.58
N ALA A 5 9.50 3.81 4.56
CA ALA A 5 9.36 4.50 5.83
C ALA A 5 10.71 5.05 6.24
N ASN A 6 10.75 6.24 6.84
CA ASN A 6 12.00 6.89 7.25
C ASN A 6 12.02 7.25 8.75
N ALA A 7 13.18 7.68 9.24
CA ALA A 7 13.39 8.07 10.64
C ALA A 7 12.58 9.32 11.06
N LYS A 8 12.12 10.13 10.12
CA LYS A 8 11.23 11.26 10.39
C LYS A 8 9.77 10.84 10.62
N GLY A 9 9.48 9.54 10.41
CA GLY A 9 8.15 8.96 10.60
C GLY A 9 7.22 9.14 9.41
N VAL A 10 7.77 9.47 8.24
CA VAL A 10 7.00 9.51 6.98
C VAL A 10 6.93 8.10 6.40
N VAL A 11 5.73 7.68 6.05
CA VAL A 11 5.47 6.41 5.37
C VAL A 11 4.80 6.70 4.04
N VAL A 12 5.31 6.15 2.95
CA VAL A 12 4.71 6.27 1.63
C VAL A 12 4.45 4.89 1.06
N CYS A 13 3.22 4.68 0.58
CA CYS A 13 2.77 3.44 -0.04
C CYS A 13 2.21 3.73 -1.43
N LEU A 14 2.36 2.80 -2.35
CA LEU A 14 1.84 2.93 -3.70
C LEU A 14 1.06 1.69 -4.11
N LEU A 15 -0.13 1.91 -4.69
CA LEU A 15 -0.99 0.89 -5.30
C LEU A 15 -1.10 1.12 -6.80
N ASN A 16 -1.08 0.04 -7.57
CA ASN A 16 -1.31 0.10 -9.01
C ASN A 16 -2.79 0.37 -9.32
N ARG A 17 -3.06 1.22 -10.29
CA ARG A 17 -4.38 1.40 -10.91
C ARG A 17 -4.40 0.64 -12.25
N TRP A 18 -4.67 -0.64 -12.19
CA TRP A 18 -4.63 -1.53 -13.36
C TRP A 18 -5.80 -1.33 -14.33
N HIS A 19 -6.90 -0.76 -13.84
CA HIS A 19 -8.11 -0.50 -14.61
C HIS A 19 -8.06 0.81 -15.42
N GLU A 20 -7.01 1.61 -15.20
CA GLU A 20 -6.80 2.84 -15.97
C GLU A 20 -5.94 2.55 -17.21
N GLU A 21 -6.45 2.92 -18.37
CA GLU A 21 -5.67 2.87 -19.62
C GLU A 21 -4.67 4.02 -19.63
N HIS A 22 -3.44 3.73 -19.99
CA HIS A 22 -2.38 4.72 -20.10
C HIS A 22 -1.42 4.38 -21.23
N GLU A 23 -1.30 5.30 -22.16
CA GLU A 23 -0.24 5.33 -23.17
C GLU A 23 0.92 6.18 -22.62
N ALA A 24 1.99 5.51 -22.18
CA ALA A 24 3.17 6.22 -21.71
C ALA A 24 3.84 6.99 -22.85
N SER A 25 4.30 8.21 -22.57
CA SER A 25 5.04 9.06 -23.52
C SER A 25 6.49 8.60 -23.73
N GLY A 26 6.70 7.27 -23.88
CA GLY A 26 8.03 6.65 -24.05
C GLY A 26 8.21 5.40 -23.19
N PRO A 27 9.45 4.92 -22.97
CA PRO A 27 9.72 3.78 -22.12
C PRO A 27 9.17 4.00 -20.70
N ALA A 28 8.28 3.10 -20.24
CA ALA A 28 7.62 3.24 -18.94
C ALA A 28 8.64 3.20 -17.80
N GLU A 29 8.53 4.16 -16.88
CA GLU A 29 9.30 4.17 -15.64
C GLU A 29 8.63 3.31 -14.57
N SER A 30 9.44 2.64 -13.74
CA SER A 30 8.94 1.86 -12.62
C SER A 30 8.34 2.76 -11.54
N ARG A 31 7.08 2.53 -11.16
CA ARG A 31 6.44 3.19 -10.02
C ARG A 31 7.22 3.03 -8.71
N GLY A 32 7.97 1.93 -8.57
CA GLY A 32 8.82 1.70 -7.41
C GLY A 32 9.95 2.72 -7.23
N LEU A 33 10.50 3.26 -8.33
CA LEU A 33 11.49 4.33 -8.27
C LEU A 33 10.88 5.64 -7.76
N LEU A 34 9.61 5.91 -8.10
CA LEU A 34 8.89 7.07 -7.57
C LEU A 34 8.80 7.00 -6.04
N VAL A 35 8.44 5.81 -5.49
CA VAL A 35 8.38 5.61 -4.03
C VAL A 35 9.75 5.79 -3.38
N GLU A 36 10.83 5.32 -4.01
CA GLU A 36 12.20 5.50 -3.50
C GLU A 36 12.60 6.98 -3.42
N ARG A 37 12.20 7.80 -4.39
CA ARG A 37 12.45 9.24 -4.37
C ARG A 37 11.76 9.96 -3.20
N MET A 38 10.68 9.39 -2.66
CA MET A 38 9.97 9.92 -1.49
C MET A 38 10.61 9.53 -0.15
N ALA A 39 11.62 8.64 -0.14
CA ALA A 39 12.20 8.10 1.09
C ALA A 39 12.86 9.15 2.01
N GLY A 40 13.34 10.27 1.44
CA GLY A 40 14.00 11.35 2.19
C GLY A 40 13.08 12.47 2.68
N MET A 41 11.77 12.41 2.40
CA MET A 41 10.84 13.51 2.70
C MET A 41 10.64 13.69 4.19
N GLU A 42 10.44 14.96 4.61
CA GLU A 42 10.34 15.33 6.02
C GLU A 42 8.92 15.17 6.59
N ASN A 43 7.92 15.30 5.74
CA ASN A 43 6.50 15.29 6.11
C ASN A 43 5.63 15.05 4.87
N VAL A 44 4.33 14.84 5.07
CA VAL A 44 3.35 14.63 3.99
C VAL A 44 3.27 15.82 3.00
N PRO A 45 3.32 17.09 3.42
CA PRO A 45 3.42 18.22 2.47
C PRO A 45 4.65 18.14 1.55
N ALA A 46 5.82 17.75 2.06
CA ALA A 46 7.04 17.60 1.25
C ALA A 46 6.91 16.45 0.24
N VAL A 47 6.24 15.35 0.60
CA VAL A 47 5.89 14.27 -0.35
C VAL A 47 5.03 14.80 -1.47
N GLU A 48 4.01 15.61 -1.17
CA GLU A 48 3.14 16.21 -2.19
C GLU A 48 3.90 17.14 -3.13
N GLU A 49 4.76 18.00 -2.59
CA GLU A 49 5.56 18.93 -3.37
C GLU A 49 6.52 18.16 -4.31
N GLN A 50 7.21 17.16 -3.78
CA GLN A 50 8.07 16.29 -4.58
C GLN A 50 7.28 15.58 -5.68
N LEU A 51 6.12 14.98 -5.34
CA LEU A 51 5.29 14.26 -6.28
C LEU A 51 4.78 15.15 -7.43
N ARG A 52 4.45 16.42 -7.13
CA ARG A 52 4.03 17.41 -8.14
C ARG A 52 5.16 17.88 -9.04
N SER A 53 6.41 17.76 -8.60
CA SER A 53 7.59 18.11 -9.39
C SER A 53 8.07 16.98 -10.32
N GLU A 54 7.55 15.74 -10.14
CA GLU A 54 7.95 14.59 -10.95
C GLU A 54 7.35 14.63 -12.36
N ASP A 55 8.14 14.17 -13.34
CA ASP A 55 7.61 13.88 -14.68
C ASP A 55 6.85 12.55 -14.68
N LEU A 56 5.55 12.62 -14.44
CA LEU A 56 4.67 11.47 -14.38
C LEU A 56 4.24 10.92 -15.75
N GLY A 57 4.54 11.63 -16.85
CA GLY A 57 4.13 11.20 -18.19
C GLY A 57 4.65 9.83 -18.62
N ARG A 58 5.70 9.33 -17.96
CA ARG A 58 6.29 7.99 -18.17
C ARG A 58 5.89 6.98 -17.11
N VAL A 59 5.09 7.39 -16.12
CA VAL A 59 4.69 6.54 -14.99
C VAL A 59 3.26 6.05 -15.22
N ARG A 60 3.05 4.73 -15.13
CA ARG A 60 1.70 4.15 -15.24
C ARG A 60 0.81 4.59 -14.09
N PRO A 61 -0.52 4.60 -14.25
CA PRO A 61 -1.47 5.03 -13.22
C PRO A 61 -1.27 4.34 -11.86
N PHE A 62 -1.44 5.12 -10.80
CA PHE A 62 -1.26 4.67 -9.43
C PHE A 62 -2.10 5.50 -8.44
N THR A 63 -2.34 4.93 -7.27
CA THR A 63 -2.69 5.66 -6.05
C THR A 63 -1.47 5.66 -5.13
N LEU A 64 -1.01 6.83 -4.70
CA LEU A 64 0.03 6.98 -3.70
C LEU A 64 -0.58 7.52 -2.42
N VAL A 65 -0.20 6.94 -1.30
CA VAL A 65 -0.64 7.38 0.03
C VAL A 65 0.58 7.70 0.87
N ALA A 66 0.56 8.87 1.48
CA ALA A 66 1.58 9.31 2.41
C ALA A 66 0.96 9.55 3.80
N PHE A 67 1.67 9.12 4.84
CA PHE A 67 1.30 9.25 6.24
C PHE A 67 2.46 9.86 7.02
N ASP A 68 2.14 10.67 8.03
CA ASP A 68 3.07 11.09 9.07
C ASP A 68 2.35 11.21 10.43
N ALA A 69 2.99 11.81 11.43
CA ALA A 69 2.39 11.99 12.75
C ALA A 69 1.23 13.01 12.78
N VAL A 70 1.08 13.82 11.74
CA VAL A 70 0.07 14.89 11.64
C VAL A 70 -1.17 14.42 10.88
N GLY A 71 -1.00 13.51 9.90
CA GLY A 71 -2.12 13.00 9.14
C GLY A 71 -1.70 12.22 7.90
N GLU A 72 -2.65 12.05 6.99
CA GLU A 72 -2.47 11.32 5.74
C GLU A 72 -2.96 12.13 4.54
N ARG A 73 -2.43 11.78 3.36
CA ARG A 73 -2.93 12.25 2.06
C ARG A 73 -2.86 11.17 1.02
N GLY A 74 -3.92 11.10 0.21
CA GLY A 74 -3.99 10.29 -0.99
C GLY A 74 -3.79 11.11 -2.25
N PHE A 75 -3.14 10.49 -3.25
CA PHE A 75 -2.90 11.08 -4.57
C PHE A 75 -3.19 10.03 -5.64
N ASP A 76 -4.05 10.37 -6.58
CA ASP A 76 -4.36 9.56 -7.74
C ASP A 76 -3.70 10.15 -8.98
N TRP A 77 -2.92 9.33 -9.67
CA TRP A 77 -2.43 9.58 -11.01
C TRP A 77 -3.18 8.67 -11.98
N ASN A 78 -3.99 9.26 -12.86
CA ASN A 78 -4.78 8.53 -13.85
C ASN A 78 -4.11 8.36 -15.22
N GLY A 79 -2.82 8.76 -15.31
CA GLY A 79 -2.07 8.79 -16.57
C GLY A 79 -2.10 10.14 -17.31
N ARG A 80 -2.88 11.10 -16.81
CA ARG A 80 -3.01 12.46 -17.42
C ARG A 80 -2.93 13.56 -16.38
N GLU A 81 -3.55 13.35 -15.23
CA GLU A 81 -3.67 14.34 -14.16
C GLU A 81 -3.37 13.70 -12.81
N LEU A 82 -2.65 14.44 -11.98
CA LEU A 82 -2.41 14.13 -10.57
C LEU A 82 -3.38 14.93 -9.70
N SER A 83 -4.25 14.24 -8.98
CA SER A 83 -5.21 14.82 -8.08
C SER A 83 -5.06 14.31 -6.65
N ARG A 84 -5.49 15.10 -5.65
CA ARG A 84 -5.70 14.58 -4.30
C ARG A 84 -6.95 13.70 -4.29
N THR A 85 -6.91 12.63 -3.50
CA THR A 85 -8.07 11.74 -3.32
C THR A 85 -8.37 11.55 -1.84
N GLU A 86 -9.65 11.36 -1.52
CA GLU A 86 -10.07 10.93 -0.19
C GLU A 86 -9.71 9.46 0.01
N LEU A 87 -9.26 9.11 1.22
CA LEU A 87 -8.83 7.76 1.55
C LEU A 87 -9.96 7.00 2.22
N GLU A 88 -10.55 6.07 1.49
CA GLU A 88 -11.52 5.13 2.01
C GLU A 88 -10.89 3.76 2.25
N MET A 89 -10.73 3.38 3.50
CA MET A 89 -10.13 2.09 3.86
C MET A 89 -11.13 0.92 3.72
N PRO A 90 -10.64 -0.25 3.31
CA PRO A 90 -9.29 -0.56 2.86
C PRO A 90 -9.04 -0.08 1.42
N LEU A 91 -7.84 0.40 1.15
CA LEU A 91 -7.41 0.65 -0.22
C LEU A 91 -7.06 -0.67 -0.90
N CYS A 92 -7.51 -0.85 -2.13
CA CYS A 92 -7.33 -2.07 -2.89
C CYS A 92 -6.64 -1.82 -4.23
N SER A 93 -5.92 -2.82 -4.71
CA SER A 93 -5.39 -2.88 -6.07
C SER A 93 -5.60 -4.29 -6.61
N SER A 94 -6.07 -4.41 -7.83
CA SER A 94 -6.20 -5.69 -8.51
C SER A 94 -6.08 -5.49 -10.02
N SER A 95 -5.37 -6.41 -10.68
CA SER A 95 -5.37 -6.54 -12.15
C SER A 95 -6.46 -7.50 -12.64
N TYR A 96 -7.29 -8.01 -11.74
CA TYR A 96 -8.32 -9.00 -12.00
C TYR A 96 -9.64 -8.50 -11.44
N HIS A 97 -10.67 -8.34 -12.26
CA HIS A 97 -12.03 -7.95 -11.87
C HIS A 97 -12.08 -6.94 -10.71
N PHE A 98 -11.47 -5.76 -10.92
CA PHE A 98 -11.18 -4.80 -9.84
C PHE A 98 -12.38 -4.51 -8.95
N ASP A 99 -13.53 -4.15 -9.55
CA ASP A 99 -14.73 -3.76 -8.81
C ASP A 99 -15.26 -4.88 -7.89
N GLU A 100 -15.25 -6.12 -8.39
CA GLU A 100 -15.70 -7.29 -7.62
C GLU A 100 -14.71 -7.62 -6.50
N VAL A 101 -13.41 -7.54 -6.76
CA VAL A 101 -12.35 -7.77 -5.78
C VAL A 101 -12.38 -6.68 -4.69
N GLU A 102 -12.54 -5.43 -5.07
CA GLU A 102 -12.66 -4.32 -4.14
C GLU A 102 -13.90 -4.49 -3.25
N ALA A 103 -15.07 -4.75 -3.84
CA ALA A 103 -16.32 -4.96 -3.11
C ALA A 103 -16.17 -6.11 -2.10
N ALA A 104 -15.60 -7.24 -2.51
CA ALA A 104 -15.39 -8.39 -1.62
C ALA A 104 -14.47 -8.06 -0.44
N ARG A 105 -13.35 -7.36 -0.69
CA ARG A 105 -12.39 -6.97 0.36
C ARG A 105 -12.96 -5.89 1.29
N ARG A 106 -13.73 -4.93 0.79
CA ARG A 106 -14.45 -3.93 1.60
C ARG A 106 -15.50 -4.59 2.49
N ALA A 107 -16.28 -5.53 1.97
CA ALA A 107 -17.24 -6.30 2.76
C ALA A 107 -16.53 -7.09 3.88
N ARG A 108 -15.44 -7.75 3.55
CA ARG A 108 -14.64 -8.50 4.52
C ARG A 108 -13.99 -7.62 5.59
N PHE A 109 -13.51 -6.44 5.20
CA PHE A 109 -13.00 -5.44 6.14
C PHE A 109 -14.09 -5.00 7.13
N ALA A 110 -15.29 -4.68 6.63
CA ALA A 110 -16.42 -4.30 7.46
C ALA A 110 -16.84 -5.40 8.44
N GLU A 111 -16.77 -6.67 8.01
CA GLU A 111 -17.08 -7.83 8.86
C GLU A 111 -16.03 -8.03 9.97
N LEU A 112 -14.74 -8.01 9.64
CA LEU A 112 -13.66 -8.34 10.57
C LEU A 112 -13.29 -7.19 11.51
N ILE A 113 -13.38 -5.96 11.03
CA ILE A 113 -12.89 -4.76 11.71
C ILE A 113 -14.04 -3.88 12.18
N GLY A 114 -15.16 -3.89 11.45
CA GLY A 114 -16.33 -3.07 11.78
C GLY A 114 -16.08 -1.58 11.54
N ARG A 115 -16.98 -0.75 12.10
CA ARG A 115 -16.93 0.72 12.00
C ARG A 115 -16.31 1.38 13.24
N SER A 116 -15.90 0.60 14.23
CA SER A 116 -15.33 1.10 15.46
C SER A 116 -13.82 1.33 15.33
N ARG A 117 -13.23 1.99 16.33
CA ARG A 117 -11.79 2.22 16.41
C ARG A 117 -11.06 0.88 16.38
N TRP A 118 -10.28 0.65 15.34
CA TRP A 118 -9.52 -0.58 15.13
C TRP A 118 -8.07 -0.44 15.65
N GLU A 119 -7.51 -1.58 16.10
CA GLU A 119 -6.14 -1.69 16.55
C GLU A 119 -5.28 -2.45 15.53
N GLY A 120 -3.96 -2.36 15.67
CA GLY A 120 -3.03 -3.03 14.77
C GLY A 120 -3.23 -4.54 14.64
N ARG A 121 -3.76 -5.21 15.69
CA ARG A 121 -4.10 -6.65 15.66
C ARG A 121 -5.28 -6.98 14.74
N ASP A 122 -6.21 -6.07 14.61
CA ASP A 122 -7.37 -6.27 13.74
C ASP A 122 -6.94 -6.16 12.28
N LEU A 123 -6.06 -5.22 11.96
CA LEU A 123 -5.45 -5.13 10.64
C LEU A 123 -4.62 -6.38 10.28
N GLU A 124 -3.91 -6.97 11.24
CA GLU A 124 -3.20 -8.23 11.02
C GLU A 124 -4.15 -9.37 10.63
N LYS A 125 -5.28 -9.50 11.33
CA LYS A 125 -6.30 -10.50 11.00
C LYS A 125 -6.85 -10.28 9.61
N PHE A 126 -7.15 -9.03 9.25
CA PHE A 126 -7.63 -8.70 7.91
C PHE A 126 -6.60 -9.06 6.83
N HIS A 127 -5.34 -8.67 7.01
CA HIS A 127 -4.29 -8.96 6.03
C HIS A 127 -3.90 -10.44 5.94
N ALA A 128 -4.20 -11.24 6.96
CA ALA A 128 -3.98 -12.68 6.96
C ALA A 128 -5.20 -13.48 6.46
N ASP A 129 -6.33 -12.80 6.20
CA ASP A 129 -7.59 -13.45 5.89
C ASP A 129 -7.59 -14.15 4.52
N THR A 130 -8.03 -15.40 4.53
CA THR A 130 -8.20 -16.23 3.34
C THR A 130 -9.68 -16.55 3.06
N GLY A 131 -10.61 -16.01 3.87
CA GLY A 131 -12.04 -16.26 3.71
C GLY A 131 -12.47 -17.74 3.74
N GLY A 132 -11.65 -18.62 4.36
CA GLY A 132 -11.88 -20.07 4.35
C GLY A 132 -11.20 -20.80 3.19
N GLY A 133 -10.57 -20.08 2.27
CA GLY A 133 -9.78 -20.61 1.14
C GLY A 133 -9.26 -19.46 0.28
N ALA A 134 -7.93 -19.39 0.10
CA ALA A 134 -7.33 -18.29 -0.66
C ALA A 134 -7.83 -18.28 -2.11
N SER A 135 -8.20 -17.12 -2.60
CA SER A 135 -8.74 -16.89 -3.95
C SER A 135 -8.29 -15.52 -4.48
N ALA A 136 -8.68 -15.15 -5.69
CA ALA A 136 -8.45 -13.82 -6.26
C ALA A 136 -9.12 -12.70 -5.43
N TYR A 137 -10.21 -13.00 -4.73
CA TYR A 137 -11.03 -12.04 -3.98
C TYR A 137 -10.58 -11.83 -2.54
N THR A 138 -9.82 -12.78 -1.98
CA THR A 138 -9.36 -12.70 -0.59
C THR A 138 -8.21 -11.68 -0.44
N VAL A 139 -8.00 -11.20 0.79
CA VAL A 139 -6.92 -10.26 1.11
C VAL A 139 -5.56 -10.95 0.97
N ARG A 140 -5.37 -12.09 1.63
CA ARG A 140 -4.28 -13.02 1.35
C ARG A 140 -4.67 -13.83 0.11
N MET A 141 -4.28 -13.31 -1.03
CA MET A 141 -4.74 -13.75 -2.34
C MET A 141 -3.90 -14.91 -2.87
N CYS A 142 -4.58 -15.85 -3.53
CA CYS A 142 -3.94 -16.88 -4.37
C CYS A 142 -4.83 -17.16 -5.57
N ARG A 143 -4.23 -17.12 -6.75
CA ARG A 143 -4.83 -17.49 -8.04
C ARG A 143 -3.77 -18.16 -8.91
N ALA A 144 -4.12 -18.70 -10.07
CA ALA A 144 -3.21 -19.51 -10.89
C ALA A 144 -1.95 -18.75 -11.37
N ASP A 145 -2.03 -17.43 -11.55
CA ASP A 145 -0.98 -16.59 -12.13
C ASP A 145 -0.38 -15.58 -11.13
N ALA A 146 -0.92 -15.49 -9.91
CA ALA A 146 -0.45 -14.53 -8.91
C ALA A 146 -0.87 -14.91 -7.48
N GLN A 147 -0.05 -14.52 -6.52
CA GLN A 147 -0.32 -14.72 -5.10
C GLN A 147 0.27 -13.60 -4.24
N THR A 148 -0.22 -13.48 -3.01
CA THR A 148 0.38 -12.59 -2.01
C THR A 148 1.77 -13.12 -1.65
N MET A 149 2.80 -12.35 -1.92
CA MET A 149 4.19 -12.71 -1.67
C MET A 149 4.72 -12.23 -0.33
N SER A 150 4.13 -11.17 0.20
CA SER A 150 4.56 -10.61 1.48
C SER A 150 3.47 -9.75 2.12
N ARG A 151 3.63 -9.52 3.41
CA ARG A 151 2.88 -8.52 4.19
C ARG A 151 3.87 -7.61 4.90
N SER A 152 3.49 -6.35 5.03
CA SER A 152 4.24 -5.36 5.79
C SER A 152 3.33 -4.66 6.78
N ARG A 153 3.88 -4.32 7.94
CA ARG A 153 3.25 -3.42 8.90
C ARG A 153 4.26 -2.39 9.35
N VAL A 154 3.94 -1.13 9.15
CA VAL A 154 4.73 -0.01 9.67
C VAL A 154 3.97 0.61 10.85
N ARG A 155 4.68 0.83 11.94
CA ARG A 155 4.19 1.53 13.13
C ARG A 155 5.07 2.73 13.39
N VAL A 156 4.48 3.90 13.37
CA VAL A 156 5.16 5.17 13.68
C VAL A 156 4.84 5.54 15.13
N GLY A 157 5.81 5.35 16.00
CA GLY A 157 5.75 5.77 17.40
C GLY A 157 6.39 7.14 17.60
N ARG A 158 6.43 7.62 18.85
CA ARG A 158 7.08 8.90 19.17
C ARG A 158 8.60 8.84 19.02
N GLU A 159 9.22 7.74 19.40
CA GLU A 159 10.68 7.58 19.45
C GLU A 159 11.20 6.68 18.33
N ARG A 160 10.37 5.82 17.77
CA ARG A 160 10.79 4.80 16.80
C ARG A 160 9.76 4.57 15.71
N VAL A 161 10.26 4.27 14.53
CA VAL A 161 9.51 3.64 13.44
C VAL A 161 9.86 2.15 13.44
N CYS A 162 8.87 1.28 13.51
CA CYS A 162 9.04 -0.16 13.45
C CYS A 162 8.39 -0.71 12.19
N TRP A 163 9.13 -1.49 11.43
CA TRP A 163 8.65 -2.19 10.26
C TRP A 163 8.74 -3.69 10.51
N ASP A 164 7.60 -4.36 10.52
CA ASP A 164 7.52 -5.82 10.52
C ASP A 164 7.20 -6.27 9.08
N TYR A 165 7.99 -7.21 8.56
CA TYR A 165 7.85 -7.79 7.23
C TYR A 165 7.71 -9.30 7.33
N TRP A 166 6.70 -9.85 6.67
CA TRP A 166 6.46 -11.29 6.57
C TRP A 166 6.55 -11.70 5.11
N GLU A 167 7.45 -12.65 4.81
CA GLU A 167 7.48 -13.31 3.52
C GLU A 167 6.41 -14.40 3.50
N GLU A 168 5.46 -14.31 2.58
CA GLU A 168 4.39 -15.30 2.44
C GLU A 168 4.84 -16.39 1.49
N ARG A 169 4.99 -17.61 2.02
CA ARG A 169 5.33 -18.81 1.23
C ARG A 169 4.20 -19.82 1.37
N PRO A 170 3.26 -19.84 0.43
CA PRO A 170 2.08 -20.73 0.48
C PRO A 170 2.45 -22.22 0.61
N GLU A 171 3.57 -22.63 0.03
CA GLU A 171 4.08 -24.00 0.00
C GLU A 171 4.57 -24.54 1.35
N PHE A 172 4.85 -23.68 2.32
CA PHE A 172 5.43 -24.11 3.61
C PHE A 172 4.46 -24.17 4.78
N GLY A 173 3.16 -24.02 4.56
CA GLY A 173 2.11 -24.20 5.57
C GLY A 173 2.52 -23.73 6.96
N GLY A 174 2.27 -22.46 7.30
CA GLY A 174 2.57 -21.85 8.59
C GLY A 174 2.51 -20.33 8.50
N LEU A 175 2.44 -19.65 9.63
CA LEU A 175 2.63 -18.21 9.68
C LEU A 175 4.13 -17.94 9.72
N PRO A 176 4.70 -17.22 8.74
CA PRO A 176 6.12 -16.88 8.74
C PRO A 176 6.46 -15.98 9.93
N GLU A 177 7.68 -16.09 10.43
CA GLU A 177 8.20 -15.13 11.41
C GLU A 177 8.39 -13.76 10.75
N ALA A 178 8.14 -12.69 11.53
CA ALA A 178 8.36 -11.34 11.06
C ALA A 178 9.85 -10.98 11.09
N HIS A 179 10.36 -10.48 9.99
CA HIS A 179 11.61 -9.72 9.99
C HIS A 179 11.32 -8.31 10.49
N ARG A 180 11.95 -7.90 11.59
CA ARG A 180 11.72 -6.59 12.20
C ARG A 180 12.89 -5.65 11.98
N ILE A 181 12.58 -4.46 11.46
CA ILE A 181 13.51 -3.34 11.33
C ILE A 181 12.98 -2.21 12.21
N GLY A 182 13.85 -1.57 12.99
CA GLY A 182 13.54 -0.40 13.80
C GLY A 182 14.45 0.76 13.42
N LEU A 183 13.88 1.95 13.28
CA LEU A 183 14.60 3.21 13.10
C LEU A 183 14.27 4.10 14.29
N ASP A 184 15.28 4.69 14.93
CA ASP A 184 15.05 5.74 15.92
C ASP A 184 14.61 7.00 15.18
N ARG A 185 13.67 7.75 15.76
CA ARG A 185 13.16 8.97 15.15
C ARG A 185 14.12 10.14 15.37
N GLU A 186 14.28 10.93 14.33
CA GLU A 186 15.03 12.20 14.35
C GLU A 186 14.14 13.37 14.77
#